data_5bb8f76a258128f7c911cb6608d56dde
#
_entry.id   5bb8f76a258128f7c911cb6608d56dde
#
_cell.length_a   1.000
_cell.length_b   1.000
_cell.length_c   1.000
_cell.angle_alpha   90.00
_cell.angle_beta   90.00
_cell.angle_gamma   90.00
#
_symmetry.space_group_name_H-M   'P 1'
#
loop_
_entity.id
_entity.type
_entity.pdbx_description
1 polymer ?
#
loop_
_entity_poly.entity_id
_entity_poly.type
_entity_poly.pdbx_seq_one_letter_code
_entity_poly.pdbx_strand_id
1 'polypeptide(L)'
;IRLSLVGSEMCIRDRPVGVGVHVVSDQAEVVEEAVSGFTRALFEAVLIVMLVSFVSLGIRAGLVVACSIPLVLAMVFMFMEYSGITMQRISLGALIIALGLMVDDAMITVEVMVTRLEKGDSLHDAGTFAYTSTAFPMLTGTLVTVAGFVPIGLNSSSAGEYTFTLFAVIAVALLLSWLVAVVFAPVIAVHILPKRLQAKEKGPGRIARAFDSGLLLAMRHRWWTIGLTIALFAASLGGMTLVQSQFFPASDRPEILVDLNLPQNASINETRAQVDRLEASLQGDEDIARWSTYIGQGALRFYLPLDQQLQNPFYACLLYTSPSPRD
;
A
#
# COMPACT_ATOMS: atom_id res chain seq x y z
N ILE A 1 -4.39 -24.47 -4.01
CA ILE A 1 -4.14 -24.32 -2.56
C ILE A 1 -4.83 -25.46 -1.77
N ARG A 2 -6.07 -25.86 -2.09
CA ARG A 2 -6.78 -26.93 -1.39
C ARG A 2 -6.17 -28.33 -1.57
N LEU A 3 -5.48 -28.60 -2.68
CA LEU A 3 -4.89 -29.93 -2.97
C LEU A 3 -3.62 -30.23 -2.15
N SER A 4 -2.85 -29.20 -1.74
CA SER A 4 -1.66 -29.39 -0.90
C SER A 4 -2.00 -29.59 0.58
N LEU A 5 -3.14 -29.05 1.04
CA LEU A 5 -3.64 -29.23 2.40
C LEU A 5 -4.17 -30.65 2.64
N VAL A 6 -4.79 -31.30 1.63
CA VAL A 6 -5.31 -32.66 1.75
C VAL A 6 -4.20 -33.68 2.10
N GLY A 7 -2.99 -33.51 1.59
CA GLY A 7 -1.86 -34.36 1.93
C GLY A 7 -1.36 -34.17 3.35
N SER A 8 -1.33 -32.95 3.86
CA SER A 8 -0.91 -32.65 5.24
C SER A 8 -1.98 -33.06 6.27
N GLU A 9 -3.25 -32.92 5.97
CA GLU A 9 -4.33 -33.37 6.84
C GLU A 9 -4.36 -34.90 7.00
N MET A 10 -4.05 -35.67 5.95
CA MET A 10 -3.89 -37.14 6.07
C MET A 10 -2.77 -37.51 7.02
N CYS A 11 -1.59 -36.89 6.91
CA CYS A 11 -0.47 -37.14 7.82
C CYS A 11 -0.77 -36.73 9.28
N ILE A 12 -1.59 -35.70 9.49
CA ILE A 12 -2.00 -35.28 10.83
C ILE A 12 -3.02 -36.26 11.44
N ARG A 13 -3.86 -36.90 10.60
CA ARG A 13 -4.94 -37.81 11.05
C ARG A 13 -4.41 -39.18 11.48
N ASP A 14 -3.35 -39.67 10.84
CA ASP A 14 -2.78 -41.01 11.09
C ASP A 14 -1.67 -41.04 12.14
N ARG A 15 -1.51 -39.95 12.92
CA ARG A 15 -0.48 -39.89 13.98
C ARG A 15 -0.81 -40.81 15.15
N PRO A 16 0.21 -41.37 15.83
CA PRO A 16 0.01 -42.11 17.07
C PRO A 16 -0.65 -41.26 18.15
N VAL A 17 -1.47 -41.88 18.98
CA VAL A 17 -2.11 -41.21 20.12
C VAL A 17 -1.05 -40.65 21.06
N GLY A 18 -1.18 -39.36 21.39
CA GLY A 18 -0.24 -38.65 22.27
C GLY A 18 0.82 -37.83 21.56
N VAL A 19 0.89 -37.85 20.21
CA VAL A 19 1.77 -36.97 19.44
C VAL A 19 1.00 -35.71 19.03
N GLY A 20 1.42 -34.54 19.53
CA GLY A 20 0.91 -33.24 19.12
C GLY A 20 1.62 -32.80 17.83
N VAL A 21 0.88 -32.19 16.90
CA VAL A 21 1.45 -31.50 15.72
C VAL A 21 1.25 -30.01 15.92
N HIS A 22 2.35 -29.28 15.89
CA HIS A 22 2.35 -27.82 16.00
C HIS A 22 3.00 -27.22 14.75
N VAL A 23 2.33 -26.25 14.14
CA VAL A 23 2.88 -25.50 13.00
C VAL A 23 3.84 -24.45 13.55
N VAL A 24 5.08 -24.42 13.03
CA VAL A 24 6.11 -23.44 13.43
C VAL A 24 6.00 -22.17 12.59
N SER A 25 5.69 -22.31 11.30
CA SER A 25 5.44 -21.18 10.40
C SER A 25 4.34 -21.58 9.42
N ASP A 26 3.30 -20.74 9.35
CA ASP A 26 2.18 -20.91 8.42
C ASP A 26 2.15 -19.77 7.40
N GLN A 27 2.54 -20.06 6.16
CA GLN A 27 2.51 -19.08 5.09
C GLN A 27 1.09 -18.65 4.72
N ALA A 28 0.09 -19.51 4.94
CA ALA A 28 -1.30 -19.15 4.65
C ALA A 28 -1.82 -18.08 5.62
N GLU A 29 -1.48 -18.18 6.91
CA GLU A 29 -1.81 -17.19 7.93
C GLU A 29 -1.16 -15.83 7.60
N VAL A 30 0.12 -15.82 7.22
CA VAL A 30 0.85 -14.60 6.81
C VAL A 30 0.20 -13.93 5.58
N VAL A 31 -0.29 -14.72 4.62
CA VAL A 31 -0.98 -14.19 3.44
C VAL A 31 -2.37 -13.66 3.81
N GLU A 32 -3.11 -14.37 4.66
CA GLU A 32 -4.44 -13.96 5.12
C GLU A 32 -4.35 -12.65 5.92
N GLU A 33 -3.38 -12.53 6.82
CA GLU A 33 -3.13 -11.30 7.57
C GLU A 33 -2.79 -10.13 6.64
N ALA A 34 -1.90 -10.34 5.66
CA ALA A 34 -1.54 -9.32 4.69
C ALA A 34 -2.75 -8.86 3.84
N VAL A 35 -3.59 -9.79 3.38
CA VAL A 35 -4.77 -9.47 2.57
C VAL A 35 -5.85 -8.79 3.42
N SER A 36 -6.07 -9.26 4.66
CA SER A 36 -7.05 -8.65 5.57
C SER A 36 -6.63 -7.24 5.97
N GLY A 37 -5.36 -7.05 6.30
CA GLY A 37 -4.78 -5.72 6.60
C GLY A 37 -4.94 -4.75 5.44
N PHE A 38 -4.67 -5.21 4.21
CA PHE A 38 -4.91 -4.41 3.00
C PHE A 38 -6.37 -4.05 2.81
N THR A 39 -7.28 -5.03 2.91
CA THR A 39 -8.72 -4.79 2.71
C THR A 39 -9.24 -3.77 3.70
N ARG A 40 -8.78 -3.84 4.94
CA ARG A 40 -9.12 -2.87 5.98
C ARG A 40 -8.59 -1.47 5.63
N ALA A 41 -7.31 -1.36 5.27
CA ALA A 41 -6.69 -0.08 4.88
C ALA A 41 -7.38 0.53 3.64
N LEU A 42 -7.73 -0.29 2.65
CA LEU A 42 -8.49 0.14 1.47
C LEU A 42 -9.86 0.70 1.85
N PHE A 43 -10.60 -0.01 2.74
CA PHE A 43 -11.90 0.43 3.19
C PHE A 43 -11.82 1.74 3.99
N GLU A 44 -10.85 1.85 4.90
CA GLU A 44 -10.59 3.07 5.68
C GLU A 44 -10.24 4.26 4.76
N ALA A 45 -9.38 4.05 3.75
CA ALA A 45 -9.02 5.07 2.78
C ALA A 45 -10.22 5.55 1.96
N VAL A 46 -11.04 4.62 1.44
CA VAL A 46 -12.28 4.95 0.71
C VAL A 46 -13.24 5.75 1.60
N LEU A 47 -13.39 5.34 2.86
CA LEU A 47 -14.28 6.02 3.80
C LEU A 47 -13.81 7.44 4.11
N ILE A 48 -12.51 7.65 4.33
CA ILE A 48 -11.93 8.98 4.57
C ILE A 48 -12.14 9.88 3.35
N VAL A 49 -11.84 9.37 2.15
CA VAL A 49 -12.01 10.12 0.90
C VAL A 49 -13.47 10.49 0.68
N MET A 50 -14.40 9.57 0.89
CA MET A 50 -15.84 9.86 0.81
C MET A 50 -16.26 10.93 1.80
N LEU A 51 -15.79 10.85 3.04
CA LEU A 51 -16.12 11.84 4.07
C LEU A 51 -15.61 13.22 3.69
N VAL A 52 -14.37 13.32 3.23
CA VAL A 52 -13.78 14.60 2.75
C VAL A 52 -14.55 15.14 1.55
N SER A 53 -14.89 14.29 0.59
CA SER A 53 -15.67 14.68 -0.60
C SER A 53 -17.08 15.17 -0.21
N PHE A 54 -17.74 14.54 0.76
CA PHE A 54 -19.05 14.98 1.24
C PHE A 54 -18.99 16.32 1.98
N VAL A 55 -17.91 16.56 2.72
CA VAL A 55 -17.74 17.82 3.45
C VAL A 55 -17.41 18.98 2.49
N SER A 56 -16.55 18.74 1.49
CA SER A 56 -16.09 19.79 0.56
C SER A 56 -17.10 20.09 -0.54
N LEU A 57 -17.65 19.07 -1.20
CA LEU A 57 -18.54 19.24 -2.37
C LEU A 57 -20.03 19.12 -2.04
N GLY A 58 -20.36 18.65 -0.81
CA GLY A 58 -21.72 18.33 -0.42
C GLY A 58 -22.14 16.92 -0.84
N ILE A 59 -23.27 16.45 -0.26
CA ILE A 59 -23.70 15.05 -0.35
C ILE A 59 -23.89 14.57 -1.80
N ARG A 60 -24.52 15.37 -2.66
CA ARG A 60 -24.85 14.94 -4.03
C ARG A 60 -23.63 14.88 -4.94
N ALA A 61 -22.78 15.88 -4.89
CA ALA A 61 -21.53 15.90 -5.65
C ALA A 61 -20.53 14.88 -5.12
N GLY A 62 -20.42 14.76 -3.79
CA GLY A 62 -19.60 13.73 -3.16
C GLY A 62 -20.05 12.29 -3.49
N LEU A 63 -21.35 12.05 -3.70
CA LEU A 63 -21.86 10.75 -4.12
C LEU A 63 -21.38 10.36 -5.53
N VAL A 64 -21.26 11.32 -6.45
CA VAL A 64 -20.71 11.07 -7.80
C VAL A 64 -19.27 10.59 -7.70
N VAL A 65 -18.45 11.28 -6.90
CA VAL A 65 -17.05 10.89 -6.64
C VAL A 65 -16.99 9.52 -5.95
N ALA A 66 -17.85 9.28 -4.96
CA ALA A 66 -17.93 8.02 -4.26
C ALA A 66 -18.29 6.82 -5.16
N CYS A 67 -19.10 7.03 -6.20
CA CYS A 67 -19.44 6.00 -7.18
C CYS A 67 -18.29 5.74 -8.18
N SER A 68 -17.46 6.73 -8.48
CA SER A 68 -16.34 6.55 -9.42
C SER A 68 -15.22 5.69 -8.85
N ILE A 69 -14.98 5.72 -7.52
CA ILE A 69 -13.92 4.95 -6.87
C ILE A 69 -14.07 3.43 -7.07
N PRO A 70 -15.20 2.80 -6.68
CA PRO A 70 -15.35 1.36 -6.87
C PRO A 70 -15.36 0.95 -8.34
N LEU A 71 -15.83 1.84 -9.23
CA LEU A 71 -15.80 1.59 -10.66
C LEU A 71 -14.36 1.49 -11.18
N VAL A 72 -13.50 2.46 -10.83
CA VAL A 72 -12.08 2.42 -11.22
C VAL A 72 -11.40 1.20 -10.63
N LEU A 73 -11.61 0.90 -9.33
CA LEU A 73 -11.03 -0.28 -8.70
C LEU A 73 -11.44 -1.58 -9.39
N ALA A 74 -12.73 -1.73 -9.73
CA ALA A 74 -13.22 -2.91 -10.45
C ALA A 74 -12.52 -3.06 -11.83
N MET A 75 -12.34 -1.95 -12.55
CA MET A 75 -11.62 -1.97 -13.83
C MET A 75 -10.14 -2.32 -13.67
N VAL A 76 -9.49 -1.83 -12.60
CA VAL A 76 -8.09 -2.17 -12.29
C VAL A 76 -7.96 -3.65 -11.93
N PHE A 77 -8.85 -4.21 -11.09
CA PHE A 77 -8.85 -5.63 -10.78
C PHE A 77 -9.06 -6.50 -12.02
N MET A 78 -9.97 -6.10 -12.92
CA MET A 78 -10.18 -6.79 -14.19
C MET A 78 -8.90 -6.75 -15.06
N PHE A 79 -8.21 -5.62 -15.09
CA PHE A 79 -6.94 -5.51 -15.80
C PHE A 79 -5.87 -6.40 -15.17
N MET A 80 -5.75 -6.43 -13.84
CA MET A 80 -4.80 -7.28 -13.13
C MET A 80 -5.02 -8.76 -13.45
N GLU A 81 -6.28 -9.22 -13.44
CA GLU A 81 -6.64 -10.60 -13.79
C GLU A 81 -6.25 -10.92 -15.24
N TYR A 82 -6.61 -10.04 -16.19
CA TYR A 82 -6.27 -10.21 -17.60
C TYR A 82 -4.76 -10.24 -17.88
N SER A 83 -4.00 -9.44 -17.15
CA SER A 83 -2.54 -9.33 -17.28
C SER A 83 -1.77 -10.37 -16.47
N GLY A 84 -2.44 -11.24 -15.71
CA GLY A 84 -1.83 -12.24 -14.86
C GLY A 84 -1.08 -11.63 -13.64
N ILE A 85 -1.40 -10.40 -13.25
CA ILE A 85 -0.82 -9.75 -12.08
C ILE A 85 -1.53 -10.26 -10.83
N THR A 86 -0.82 -11.03 -10.02
CA THR A 86 -1.37 -11.58 -8.78
C THR A 86 -1.53 -10.53 -7.68
N MET A 87 -2.49 -10.76 -6.77
CA MET A 87 -2.64 -9.94 -5.56
C MET A 87 -1.52 -10.27 -4.56
N GLN A 88 -0.51 -9.43 -4.53
CA GLN A 88 0.62 -9.51 -3.61
C GLN A 88 0.81 -8.17 -2.87
N ARG A 89 1.60 -8.15 -1.80
CA ARG A 89 1.78 -6.95 -0.96
C ARG A 89 2.16 -5.71 -1.77
N ILE A 90 2.96 -5.85 -2.81
CA ILE A 90 3.40 -4.73 -3.66
C ILE A 90 2.26 -4.21 -4.54
N SER A 91 1.52 -5.10 -5.22
CA SER A 91 0.37 -4.70 -6.04
C SER A 91 -0.77 -4.12 -5.20
N LEU A 92 -0.98 -4.65 -3.98
CA LEU A 92 -1.94 -4.12 -3.02
C LEU A 92 -1.52 -2.73 -2.51
N GLY A 93 -0.24 -2.54 -2.19
CA GLY A 93 0.31 -1.23 -1.85
C GLY A 93 0.18 -0.21 -2.98
N ALA A 94 0.40 -0.65 -4.23
CA ALA A 94 0.19 0.16 -5.43
C ALA A 94 -1.27 0.64 -5.55
N LEU A 95 -2.25 -0.21 -5.24
CA LEU A 95 -3.67 0.16 -5.25
C LEU A 95 -4.01 1.21 -4.19
N ILE A 96 -3.43 1.13 -2.99
CA ILE A 96 -3.63 2.15 -1.95
C ILE A 96 -3.06 3.50 -2.40
N ILE A 97 -1.85 3.51 -2.97
CA ILE A 97 -1.22 4.73 -3.51
C ILE A 97 -2.08 5.28 -4.66
N ALA A 98 -2.46 4.43 -5.60
CA ALA A 98 -3.30 4.83 -6.73
C ALA A 98 -4.64 5.41 -6.27
N LEU A 99 -5.26 4.85 -5.23
CA LEU A 99 -6.53 5.34 -4.68
C LEU A 99 -6.41 6.80 -4.24
N GLY A 100 -5.33 7.17 -3.56
CA GLY A 100 -5.08 8.55 -3.14
C GLY A 100 -4.88 9.52 -4.31
N LEU A 101 -4.34 9.05 -5.44
CA LEU A 101 -4.06 9.86 -6.62
C LEU A 101 -5.24 9.93 -7.59
N MET A 102 -6.09 8.88 -7.68
CA MET A 102 -7.16 8.81 -8.69
C MET A 102 -8.42 9.58 -8.34
N VAL A 103 -8.60 9.95 -7.06
CA VAL A 103 -9.83 10.64 -6.62
C VAL A 103 -9.90 12.07 -7.13
N ASP A 104 -8.75 12.69 -7.31
CA ASP A 104 -8.65 14.10 -7.70
C ASP A 104 -9.27 14.36 -9.08
N ASP A 105 -9.13 13.47 -10.03
CA ASP A 105 -9.69 13.60 -11.37
C ASP A 105 -11.22 13.72 -11.36
N ALA A 106 -11.88 12.79 -10.67
CA ALA A 106 -13.35 12.81 -10.55
C ALA A 106 -13.82 14.05 -9.77
N MET A 107 -13.07 14.45 -8.74
CA MET A 107 -13.39 15.61 -7.92
C MET A 107 -13.33 16.90 -8.71
N ILE A 108 -12.29 17.12 -9.51
CA ILE A 108 -12.14 18.31 -10.39
C ILE A 108 -13.31 18.39 -11.39
N THR A 109 -13.63 17.27 -12.05
CA THR A 109 -14.72 17.23 -13.02
C THR A 109 -16.05 17.62 -12.38
N VAL A 110 -16.38 17.05 -11.23
CA VAL A 110 -17.62 17.32 -10.51
C VAL A 110 -17.66 18.76 -9.97
N GLU A 111 -16.55 19.27 -9.45
CA GLU A 111 -16.45 20.66 -8.95
C GLU A 111 -16.69 21.68 -10.07
N VAL A 112 -16.11 21.46 -11.25
CA VAL A 112 -16.34 22.32 -12.43
C VAL A 112 -17.82 22.29 -12.84
N MET A 113 -18.45 21.10 -12.84
CA MET A 113 -19.89 20.99 -13.13
C MET A 113 -20.73 21.73 -12.10
N VAL A 114 -20.46 21.57 -10.81
CA VAL A 114 -21.18 22.27 -9.73
C VAL A 114 -21.03 23.77 -9.87
N THR A 115 -19.82 24.27 -10.12
CA THR A 115 -19.55 25.70 -10.31
C THR A 115 -20.32 26.29 -11.50
N ARG A 116 -20.46 25.53 -12.58
CA ARG A 116 -21.26 25.94 -13.74
C ARG A 116 -22.74 25.93 -13.47
N LEU A 117 -23.25 24.94 -12.76
CA LEU A 117 -24.66 24.90 -12.34
C LEU A 117 -25.03 26.04 -11.39
N GLU A 118 -24.11 26.44 -10.51
CA GLU A 118 -24.29 27.63 -9.64
C GLU A 118 -24.36 28.96 -10.44
N LYS A 119 -23.68 29.00 -11.60
CA LYS A 119 -23.76 30.13 -12.54
C LYS A 119 -25.02 30.15 -13.40
N GLY A 120 -25.85 29.09 -13.31
CA GLY A 120 -27.14 29.00 -14.01
C GLY A 120 -27.10 28.19 -15.31
N ASP A 121 -25.97 27.57 -15.64
CA ASP A 121 -25.86 26.72 -16.83
C ASP A 121 -26.76 25.46 -16.70
N SER A 122 -27.14 24.87 -17.83
CA SER A 122 -27.85 23.59 -17.80
C SER A 122 -26.92 22.43 -17.44
N LEU A 123 -27.47 21.31 -16.94
CA LEU A 123 -26.69 20.09 -16.61
C LEU A 123 -25.88 19.60 -17.80
N HIS A 124 -26.44 19.66 -19.00
CA HIS A 124 -25.76 19.25 -20.22
C HIS A 124 -24.60 20.18 -20.58
N ASP A 125 -24.80 21.48 -20.51
CA ASP A 125 -23.77 22.48 -20.82
C ASP A 125 -22.66 22.43 -19.78
N ALA A 126 -23.00 22.27 -18.50
CA ALA A 126 -22.03 22.07 -17.42
C ALA A 126 -21.16 20.83 -17.63
N GLY A 127 -21.75 19.70 -18.04
CA GLY A 127 -21.02 18.46 -18.35
C GLY A 127 -20.11 18.62 -19.57
N THR A 128 -20.63 19.23 -20.67
CA THR A 128 -19.83 19.49 -21.87
C THR A 128 -18.67 20.44 -21.57
N PHE A 129 -18.91 21.48 -20.78
CA PHE A 129 -17.87 22.41 -20.37
C PHE A 129 -16.81 21.73 -19.49
N ALA A 130 -17.22 20.90 -18.54
CA ALA A 130 -16.28 20.14 -17.71
C ALA A 130 -15.37 19.28 -18.60
N TYR A 131 -15.94 18.54 -19.57
CA TYR A 131 -15.14 17.77 -20.53
C TYR A 131 -14.16 18.65 -21.30
N THR A 132 -14.63 19.71 -21.96
CA THR A 132 -13.79 20.52 -22.85
C THR A 132 -12.69 21.29 -22.09
N SER A 133 -12.94 21.69 -20.85
CA SER A 133 -12.00 22.49 -20.07
C SER A 133 -11.00 21.65 -19.25
N THR A 134 -11.40 20.45 -18.82
CA THR A 134 -10.56 19.67 -17.87
C THR A 134 -9.97 18.41 -18.44
N ALA A 135 -10.54 17.78 -19.46
CA ALA A 135 -10.10 16.47 -19.96
C ALA A 135 -8.63 16.45 -20.36
N PHE A 136 -8.17 17.42 -21.14
CA PHE A 136 -6.78 17.47 -21.62
C PHE A 136 -5.79 17.88 -20.52
N PRO A 137 -6.02 18.95 -19.73
CA PRO A 137 -5.15 19.26 -18.59
C PRO A 137 -5.00 18.11 -17.58
N MET A 138 -6.10 17.42 -17.26
CA MET A 138 -6.08 16.25 -16.38
C MET A 138 -5.25 15.10 -16.98
N LEU A 139 -5.44 14.78 -18.27
CA LEU A 139 -4.62 13.76 -18.93
C LEU A 139 -3.13 14.08 -18.86
N THR A 140 -2.79 15.36 -19.10
CA THR A 140 -1.39 15.80 -19.00
C THR A 140 -0.84 15.61 -17.59
N GLY A 141 -1.61 15.97 -16.55
CA GLY A 141 -1.24 15.74 -15.16
C GLY A 141 -1.07 14.25 -14.84
N THR A 142 -2.02 13.43 -15.28
CA THR A 142 -1.98 11.97 -15.12
C THR A 142 -0.75 11.37 -15.79
N LEU A 143 -0.44 11.76 -17.02
CA LEU A 143 0.75 11.29 -17.74
C LEU A 143 2.06 11.71 -17.07
N VAL A 144 2.12 12.94 -16.54
CA VAL A 144 3.29 13.40 -15.77
C VAL A 144 3.45 12.59 -14.49
N THR A 145 2.36 12.28 -13.80
CA THR A 145 2.40 11.42 -12.61
C THR A 145 2.87 10.01 -12.97
N VAL A 146 2.32 9.40 -14.03
CA VAL A 146 2.77 8.10 -14.53
C VAL A 146 4.25 8.14 -14.90
N ALA A 147 4.72 9.20 -15.57
CA ALA A 147 6.12 9.38 -15.93
C ALA A 147 7.05 9.42 -14.69
N GLY A 148 6.56 9.97 -13.56
CA GLY A 148 7.28 9.93 -12.29
C GLY A 148 7.54 8.53 -11.75
N PHE A 149 6.70 7.55 -12.09
CA PHE A 149 6.87 6.14 -11.71
C PHE A 149 7.66 5.30 -12.74
N VAL A 150 7.93 5.83 -13.95
CA VAL A 150 8.69 5.13 -15.00
C VAL A 150 10.07 4.63 -14.52
N PRO A 151 10.87 5.41 -13.75
CA PRO A 151 12.16 4.92 -13.27
C PRO A 151 12.05 3.64 -12.41
N ILE A 152 10.93 3.46 -11.69
CA ILE A 152 10.66 2.26 -10.90
C ILE A 152 10.34 1.08 -11.83
N GLY A 153 9.53 1.32 -12.87
CA GLY A 153 9.12 0.29 -13.83
C GLY A 153 10.21 -0.17 -14.79
N LEU A 154 11.16 0.72 -15.12
CA LEU A 154 12.25 0.41 -16.07
C LEU A 154 13.55 -0.01 -15.39
N ASN A 155 13.55 -0.21 -14.08
CA ASN A 155 14.75 -0.66 -13.36
C ASN A 155 15.06 -2.12 -13.69
N SER A 156 16.21 -2.39 -14.33
CA SER A 156 16.65 -3.73 -14.73
C SER A 156 17.35 -4.53 -13.63
N SER A 157 17.11 -4.21 -12.35
CA SER A 157 17.61 -4.98 -11.20
C SER A 157 16.58 -6.00 -10.70
N SER A 158 17.02 -6.95 -9.87
CA SER A 158 16.11 -7.89 -9.19
C SER A 158 15.02 -7.16 -8.39
N ALA A 159 15.35 -5.98 -7.83
CA ALA A 159 14.35 -5.12 -7.19
C ALA A 159 13.33 -4.57 -8.20
N GLY A 160 13.78 -4.25 -9.42
CA GLY A 160 12.94 -3.78 -10.51
C GLY A 160 11.88 -4.79 -10.93
N GLU A 161 12.19 -6.07 -10.96
CA GLU A 161 11.21 -7.13 -11.26
C GLU A 161 10.06 -7.15 -10.26
N TYR A 162 10.36 -6.99 -8.96
CA TYR A 162 9.33 -6.91 -7.92
C TYR A 162 8.52 -5.62 -7.98
N THR A 163 9.19 -4.48 -8.25
CA THR A 163 8.53 -3.17 -8.26
C THR A 163 7.84 -2.85 -9.57
N PHE A 164 8.08 -3.62 -10.65
CA PHE A 164 7.39 -3.45 -11.93
C PHE A 164 5.87 -3.52 -11.79
N THR A 165 5.36 -4.45 -10.99
CA THR A 165 3.92 -4.58 -10.74
C THR A 165 3.32 -3.34 -10.07
N LEU A 166 4.08 -2.66 -9.20
CA LEU A 166 3.70 -1.38 -8.60
C LEU A 166 3.51 -0.32 -9.68
N PHE A 167 4.49 -0.14 -10.57
CA PHE A 167 4.40 0.81 -11.69
C PHE A 167 3.21 0.49 -12.60
N ALA A 168 3.06 -0.76 -13.02
CA ALA A 168 2.01 -1.18 -13.95
C ALA A 168 0.61 -0.92 -13.36
N VAL A 169 0.37 -1.30 -12.11
CA VAL A 169 -0.92 -1.11 -11.43
C VAL A 169 -1.23 0.38 -11.25
N ILE A 170 -0.27 1.19 -10.81
CA ILE A 170 -0.49 2.65 -10.65
C ILE A 170 -0.75 3.31 -12.00
N ALA A 171 0.05 3.01 -13.02
CA ALA A 171 -0.12 3.61 -14.34
C ALA A 171 -1.50 3.33 -14.94
N VAL A 172 -1.94 2.07 -14.86
CA VAL A 172 -3.26 1.67 -15.36
C VAL A 172 -4.38 2.27 -14.51
N ALA A 173 -4.25 2.26 -13.19
CA ALA A 173 -5.25 2.85 -12.30
C ALA A 173 -5.46 4.34 -12.58
N LEU A 174 -4.38 5.10 -12.78
CA LEU A 174 -4.45 6.52 -13.10
C LEU A 174 -5.08 6.77 -14.48
N LEU A 175 -4.71 6.00 -15.51
CA LEU A 175 -5.31 6.15 -16.84
C LEU A 175 -6.81 5.77 -16.84
N LEU A 176 -7.19 4.72 -16.12
CA LEU A 176 -8.59 4.35 -15.96
C LEU A 176 -9.36 5.37 -15.14
N SER A 177 -8.74 5.96 -14.11
CA SER A 177 -9.33 7.07 -13.34
C SER A 177 -9.65 8.27 -14.22
N TRP A 178 -8.69 8.69 -15.04
CA TRP A 178 -8.91 9.75 -16.02
C TRP A 178 -10.08 9.41 -16.95
N LEU A 179 -10.13 8.19 -17.49
CA LEU A 179 -11.23 7.76 -18.36
C LEU A 179 -12.58 7.84 -17.65
N VAL A 180 -12.66 7.35 -16.42
CA VAL A 180 -13.87 7.38 -15.59
C VAL A 180 -14.27 8.82 -15.26
N ALA A 181 -13.32 9.68 -14.92
CA ALA A 181 -13.56 11.09 -14.60
C ALA A 181 -14.09 11.88 -15.81
N VAL A 182 -13.62 11.54 -17.01
CA VAL A 182 -13.99 12.27 -18.24
C VAL A 182 -15.30 11.76 -18.84
N VAL A 183 -15.58 10.44 -18.75
CA VAL A 183 -16.76 9.82 -19.39
C VAL A 183 -17.86 9.54 -18.36
N PHE A 184 -17.56 8.82 -17.29
CA PHE A 184 -18.58 8.33 -16.36
C PHE A 184 -18.99 9.37 -15.32
N ALA A 185 -18.04 10.16 -14.79
CA ALA A 185 -18.38 11.15 -13.77
C ALA A 185 -19.37 12.21 -14.26
N PRO A 186 -19.27 12.79 -15.48
CA PRO A 186 -20.31 13.68 -16.02
C PRO A 186 -21.65 12.98 -16.22
N VAL A 187 -21.67 11.75 -16.72
CA VAL A 187 -22.92 10.98 -16.93
C VAL A 187 -23.62 10.73 -15.59
N ILE A 188 -22.89 10.26 -14.59
CA ILE A 188 -23.44 10.04 -13.24
C ILE A 188 -23.89 11.37 -12.61
N ALA A 189 -23.11 12.44 -12.80
CA ALA A 189 -23.42 13.76 -12.28
C ALA A 189 -24.74 14.32 -12.84
N VAL A 190 -25.02 14.14 -14.13
CA VAL A 190 -26.29 14.55 -14.76
C VAL A 190 -27.49 13.85 -14.12
N HIS A 191 -27.35 12.63 -13.60
CA HIS A 191 -28.43 11.89 -12.96
C HIS A 191 -28.58 12.22 -11.46
N ILE A 192 -27.50 12.55 -10.77
CA ILE A 192 -27.48 12.77 -9.32
C ILE A 192 -27.61 14.25 -8.94
N LEU A 193 -27.02 15.15 -9.74
CA LEU A 193 -27.04 16.58 -9.45
C LEU A 193 -28.43 17.20 -9.74
N PRO A 194 -28.86 18.17 -8.96
CA PRO A 194 -30.13 18.86 -9.19
C PRO A 194 -30.02 19.76 -10.44
N LYS A 195 -31.12 19.93 -11.13
CA LYS A 195 -31.20 20.76 -12.37
C LYS A 195 -30.83 22.23 -12.16
N ARG A 196 -30.91 22.75 -10.95
CA ARG A 196 -30.47 24.10 -10.54
C ARG A 196 -29.89 24.04 -9.15
N LEU A 197 -28.72 24.56 -8.99
CA LEU A 197 -28.10 24.85 -7.70
C LEU A 197 -28.25 26.34 -7.46
N GLN A 198 -28.88 26.73 -6.35
CA GLN A 198 -28.83 28.13 -5.92
C GLN A 198 -27.47 28.37 -5.30
N ALA A 199 -26.71 29.31 -5.85
CA ALA A 199 -25.47 29.76 -5.23
C ALA A 199 -25.80 30.20 -3.79
N LYS A 200 -25.27 29.47 -2.82
CA LYS A 200 -25.44 29.84 -1.42
C LYS A 200 -24.44 30.96 -1.15
N GLU A 201 -24.89 32.21 -1.20
CA GLU A 201 -24.12 33.37 -0.78
C GLU A 201 -23.79 33.31 0.72
N LYS A 202 -22.99 32.32 1.11
CA LYS A 202 -22.29 32.35 2.39
C LYS A 202 -21.01 33.12 2.18
N GLY A 203 -20.92 34.30 2.76
CA GLY A 203 -19.68 35.05 2.81
C GLY A 203 -18.54 34.17 3.33
N PRO A 204 -17.28 34.45 2.95
CA PRO A 204 -16.14 33.59 3.25
C PRO A 204 -16.03 33.35 4.75
N GLY A 205 -15.98 32.06 5.14
CA GLY A 205 -15.82 31.63 6.53
C GLY A 205 -14.52 32.17 7.16
N ARG A 206 -14.39 32.07 8.48
CA ARG A 206 -13.19 32.55 9.19
C ARG A 206 -11.89 31.90 8.62
N ILE A 207 -11.95 30.63 8.27
CA ILE A 207 -10.81 29.87 7.70
C ILE A 207 -10.48 30.41 6.30
N ALA A 208 -11.46 30.64 5.44
CA ALA A 208 -11.25 31.18 4.12
C ALA A 208 -10.62 32.58 4.18
N ARG A 209 -11.10 33.45 5.08
CA ARG A 209 -10.51 34.77 5.30
C ARG A 209 -9.07 34.73 5.82
N ALA A 210 -8.76 33.79 6.71
CA ALA A 210 -7.39 33.59 7.19
C ALA A 210 -6.48 33.13 6.06
N PHE A 211 -6.97 32.20 5.20
CA PHE A 211 -6.24 31.74 4.02
C PHE A 211 -6.01 32.87 3.01
N ASP A 212 -7.05 33.64 2.68
CA ASP A 212 -6.94 34.79 1.78
C ASP A 212 -5.93 35.83 2.30
N SER A 213 -5.96 36.11 3.62
CA SER A 213 -5.01 37.01 4.24
C SER A 213 -3.56 36.47 4.19
N GLY A 214 -3.37 35.18 4.40
CA GLY A 214 -2.08 34.50 4.26
C GLY A 214 -1.56 34.54 2.84
N LEU A 215 -2.44 34.27 1.87
CA LEU A 215 -2.10 34.32 0.44
C LEU A 215 -1.69 35.75 0.00
N LEU A 216 -2.47 36.75 0.40
CA LEU A 216 -2.13 38.15 0.13
C LEU A 216 -0.81 38.56 0.76
N LEU A 217 -0.52 38.12 1.98
CA LEU A 217 0.75 38.37 2.66
C LEU A 217 1.91 37.72 1.90
N ALA A 218 1.76 36.46 1.48
CA ALA A 218 2.75 35.74 0.69
C ALA A 218 3.03 36.43 -0.65
N MET A 219 2.00 36.88 -1.35
CA MET A 219 2.11 37.61 -2.61
C MET A 219 2.76 39.01 -2.41
N ARG A 220 2.39 39.70 -1.33
CA ARG A 220 2.96 41.03 -0.99
C ARG A 220 4.46 40.93 -0.68
N HIS A 221 4.88 39.86 -0.01
CA HIS A 221 6.27 39.65 0.38
C HIS A 221 6.90 38.49 -0.44
N ARG A 222 6.72 38.52 -1.76
CA ARG A 222 7.14 37.44 -2.69
C ARG A 222 8.59 36.96 -2.48
N TRP A 223 9.51 37.89 -2.23
CA TRP A 223 10.93 37.53 -2.03
C TRP A 223 11.17 36.76 -0.72
N TRP A 224 10.44 37.11 0.34
CA TRP A 224 10.48 36.33 1.59
C TRP A 224 9.86 34.95 1.42
N THR A 225 8.78 34.85 0.69
CA THR A 225 8.15 33.56 0.40
C THR A 225 9.06 32.66 -0.42
N ILE A 226 9.69 33.21 -1.48
CA ILE A 226 10.67 32.47 -2.30
C ILE A 226 11.88 32.05 -1.45
N GLY A 227 12.44 32.97 -0.64
CA GLY A 227 13.58 32.68 0.23
C GLY A 227 13.27 31.57 1.24
N LEU A 228 12.09 31.64 1.88
CA LEU A 228 11.62 30.59 2.80
C LEU A 228 11.45 29.23 2.10
N THR A 229 10.86 29.22 0.91
CA THR A 229 10.69 27.97 0.13
C THR A 229 12.04 27.35 -0.22
N ILE A 230 13.00 28.16 -0.68
CA ILE A 230 14.37 27.69 -1.00
C ILE A 230 15.08 27.20 0.27
N ALA A 231 14.93 27.90 1.40
CA ALA A 231 15.53 27.49 2.67
C ALA A 231 14.96 26.16 3.17
N LEU A 232 13.63 25.99 3.10
CA LEU A 232 12.97 24.73 3.44
C LEU A 232 13.41 23.59 2.52
N PHE A 233 13.54 23.84 1.22
CA PHE A 233 14.03 22.87 0.26
C PHE A 233 15.48 22.45 0.56
N ALA A 234 16.36 23.43 0.83
CA ALA A 234 17.74 23.14 1.21
C ALA A 234 17.84 22.36 2.54
N ALA A 235 17.01 22.71 3.52
CA ALA A 235 16.93 21.98 4.77
C ALA A 235 16.43 20.55 4.58
N SER A 236 15.46 20.35 3.69
CA SER A 236 14.94 19.01 3.33
C SER A 236 16.02 18.16 2.65
N LEU A 237 16.81 18.73 1.74
CA LEU A 237 17.95 18.03 1.14
C LEU A 237 19.01 17.64 2.18
N GLY A 238 19.28 18.55 3.15
CA GLY A 238 20.15 18.24 4.29
C GLY A 238 19.58 17.12 5.17
N GLY A 239 18.28 17.15 5.43
CA GLY A 239 17.59 16.11 6.20
C GLY A 239 17.60 14.74 5.51
N MET A 240 17.63 14.69 4.20
CA MET A 240 17.70 13.44 3.43
C MET A 240 19.00 12.66 3.73
N THR A 241 20.07 13.30 4.11
CA THR A 241 21.32 12.61 4.50
C THR A 241 21.22 11.85 5.82
N LEU A 242 20.23 12.17 6.65
CA LEU A 242 19.95 11.49 7.93
C LEU A 242 19.08 10.24 7.77
N VAL A 243 18.47 10.06 6.60
CA VAL A 243 17.62 8.91 6.33
C VAL A 243 18.48 7.68 6.08
N GLN A 244 18.24 6.62 6.83
CA GLN A 244 18.93 5.35 6.63
C GLN A 244 18.50 4.73 5.30
N SER A 245 19.46 4.47 4.41
CA SER A 245 19.22 3.75 3.16
C SER A 245 19.25 2.25 3.41
N GLN A 246 18.09 1.62 3.43
CA GLN A 246 17.93 0.17 3.51
C GLN A 246 17.29 -0.34 2.24
N PHE A 247 17.78 -1.44 1.70
CA PHE A 247 17.23 -2.04 0.48
C PHE A 247 15.89 -2.74 0.76
N PHE A 248 15.79 -3.45 1.89
CA PHE A 248 14.55 -4.01 2.38
C PHE A 248 14.25 -3.45 3.78
N PRO A 249 12.98 -3.17 4.10
CA PRO A 249 12.59 -2.84 5.46
C PRO A 249 12.88 -4.02 6.39
N ALA A 250 13.00 -3.76 7.70
CA ALA A 250 13.06 -4.80 8.71
C ALA A 250 11.87 -5.76 8.55
N SER A 251 12.11 -7.04 8.78
CA SER A 251 11.07 -8.05 8.66
C SER A 251 10.13 -7.98 9.86
N ASP A 252 8.83 -7.83 9.62
CA ASP A 252 7.78 -7.88 10.65
C ASP A 252 7.36 -9.34 10.98
N ARG A 253 8.19 -10.32 10.60
CA ARG A 253 7.90 -11.73 10.86
C ARG A 253 8.16 -12.07 12.32
N PRO A 254 7.27 -12.86 12.95
CA PRO A 254 7.44 -13.30 14.33
C PRO A 254 8.56 -14.35 14.48
N GLU A 255 9.02 -14.93 13.36
CA GLU A 255 10.07 -15.94 13.37
C GLU A 255 11.45 -15.29 13.44
N ILE A 256 12.25 -15.72 14.41
CA ILE A 256 13.65 -15.32 14.57
C ILE A 256 14.55 -16.52 14.36
N LEU A 257 15.60 -16.35 13.54
CA LEU A 257 16.61 -17.35 13.28
C LEU A 257 17.86 -17.01 14.08
N VAL A 258 18.37 -18.01 14.80
CA VAL A 258 19.65 -17.93 15.52
C VAL A 258 20.60 -18.94 14.91
N ASP A 259 21.64 -18.44 14.26
CA ASP A 259 22.66 -19.27 13.64
C ASP A 259 23.83 -19.49 14.60
N LEU A 260 24.09 -20.76 14.93
CA LEU A 260 25.26 -21.18 15.72
C LEU A 260 26.32 -21.73 14.77
N ASN A 261 27.44 -21.05 14.72
CA ASN A 261 28.58 -21.43 13.88
C ASN A 261 29.80 -21.74 14.77
N LEU A 262 30.14 -22.99 14.86
CA LEU A 262 31.31 -23.46 15.62
C LEU A 262 32.55 -23.48 14.73
N PRO A 263 33.77 -23.62 15.31
CA PRO A 263 34.98 -23.85 14.51
C PRO A 263 34.84 -25.06 13.58
N GLN A 264 35.43 -24.98 12.39
CA GLN A 264 35.28 -25.97 11.32
C GLN A 264 35.64 -27.42 11.71
N ASN A 265 36.39 -27.61 12.78
CA ASN A 265 36.77 -28.94 13.30
C ASN A 265 35.85 -29.46 14.43
N ALA A 266 34.79 -28.71 14.76
CA ALA A 266 33.82 -29.14 15.77
C ALA A 266 33.01 -30.35 15.27
N SER A 267 32.79 -31.29 16.17
CA SER A 267 31.94 -32.45 15.88
C SER A 267 30.46 -32.11 16.04
N ILE A 268 29.60 -32.87 15.39
CA ILE A 268 28.15 -32.71 15.54
C ILE A 268 27.67 -32.86 17.00
N ASN A 269 28.38 -33.68 17.81
CA ASN A 269 28.05 -33.83 19.23
C ASN A 269 28.38 -32.57 20.04
N GLU A 270 29.46 -31.88 19.67
CA GLU A 270 29.81 -30.60 20.30
C GLU A 270 28.82 -29.52 19.92
N THR A 271 28.44 -29.48 18.65
CA THR A 271 27.36 -28.57 18.16
C THR A 271 26.05 -28.82 18.93
N ARG A 272 25.70 -30.12 19.13
CA ARG A 272 24.51 -30.47 19.92
C ARG A 272 24.62 -30.00 21.37
N ALA A 273 25.76 -30.14 22.01
CA ALA A 273 25.97 -29.72 23.39
C ALA A 273 25.84 -28.19 23.54
N GLN A 274 26.21 -27.39 22.53
CA GLN A 274 26.01 -25.94 22.54
C GLN A 274 24.54 -25.58 22.31
N VAL A 275 23.87 -26.32 21.43
CA VAL A 275 22.39 -26.15 21.20
C VAL A 275 21.65 -26.46 22.51
N ASP A 276 21.94 -27.56 23.20
CA ASP A 276 21.29 -27.92 24.46
C ASP A 276 21.47 -26.82 25.54
N ARG A 277 22.60 -26.12 25.54
CA ARG A 277 22.83 -24.97 26.42
C ARG A 277 22.00 -23.77 26.03
N LEU A 278 21.87 -23.47 24.72
CA LEU A 278 21.03 -22.41 24.22
C LEU A 278 19.56 -22.68 24.53
N GLU A 279 19.08 -23.90 24.27
CA GLU A 279 17.71 -24.30 24.56
C GLU A 279 17.39 -24.20 26.07
N ALA A 280 18.34 -24.58 26.91
CA ALA A 280 18.17 -24.40 28.37
C ALA A 280 18.00 -22.93 28.79
N SER A 281 18.62 -22.00 28.07
CA SER A 281 18.44 -20.56 28.34
C SER A 281 17.10 -19.98 27.86
N LEU A 282 16.44 -20.65 26.92
CA LEU A 282 15.16 -20.25 26.37
C LEU A 282 13.97 -20.82 27.17
N GLN A 283 14.22 -21.84 27.99
CA GLN A 283 13.17 -22.46 28.82
C GLN A 283 12.64 -21.47 29.87
N GLY A 284 11.34 -21.19 29.80
CA GLY A 284 10.67 -20.28 30.74
C GLY A 284 10.64 -18.82 30.31
N ASP A 285 11.13 -18.50 29.14
CA ASP A 285 10.99 -17.16 28.58
C ASP A 285 9.57 -16.96 28.02
N GLU A 286 8.85 -15.98 28.56
CA GLU A 286 7.46 -15.67 28.18
C GLU A 286 7.38 -15.06 26.75
N ASP A 287 8.48 -14.54 26.24
CA ASP A 287 8.58 -13.95 24.90
C ASP A 287 8.77 -15.00 23.80
N ILE A 288 8.87 -16.28 24.17
CA ILE A 288 9.10 -17.40 23.22
C ILE A 288 7.91 -18.37 23.26
N ALA A 289 7.15 -18.39 22.17
CA ALA A 289 6.02 -19.31 22.06
C ALA A 289 6.47 -20.75 21.74
N ARG A 290 7.43 -20.91 20.83
CA ARG A 290 7.92 -22.20 20.34
C ARG A 290 9.30 -22.03 19.73
N TRP A 291 10.06 -23.12 19.74
CA TRP A 291 11.32 -23.19 18.98
C TRP A 291 11.49 -24.57 18.32
N SER A 292 12.31 -24.60 17.29
CA SER A 292 12.75 -25.78 16.59
C SER A 292 14.21 -25.63 16.25
N THR A 293 15.02 -26.64 16.57
CA THR A 293 16.46 -26.59 16.33
C THR A 293 16.87 -27.59 15.28
N TYR A 294 17.66 -27.15 14.31
CA TYR A 294 18.23 -27.93 13.24
C TYR A 294 19.72 -28.07 13.51
N ILE A 295 20.20 -29.30 13.82
CA ILE A 295 21.60 -29.57 14.14
C ILE A 295 22.27 -30.19 12.93
N GLY A 296 23.42 -29.64 12.50
CA GLY A 296 24.14 -30.09 11.33
C GLY A 296 23.58 -29.61 10.00
N GLN A 297 22.59 -28.69 10.00
CA GLN A 297 21.99 -28.10 8.80
C GLN A 297 21.26 -26.81 9.14
N GLY A 298 20.94 -26.00 8.14
CA GLY A 298 20.09 -24.82 8.29
C GLY A 298 18.61 -25.17 8.46
N ALA A 299 17.81 -24.17 8.84
CA ALA A 299 16.36 -24.30 8.89
C ALA A 299 15.79 -24.65 7.50
N LEU A 300 14.69 -25.39 7.48
CA LEU A 300 13.95 -25.63 6.24
C LEU A 300 13.46 -24.30 5.67
N ARG A 301 13.51 -24.18 4.34
CA ARG A 301 13.08 -22.96 3.66
C ARG A 301 11.58 -22.74 3.84
N PHE A 302 11.20 -21.79 4.66
CA PHE A 302 9.81 -21.41 4.91
C PHE A 302 9.44 -20.06 4.30
N TYR A 303 10.42 -19.31 3.77
CA TYR A 303 10.18 -18.11 2.96
C TYR A 303 11.28 -17.94 1.89
N LEU A 304 10.95 -17.23 0.80
CA LEU A 304 11.78 -17.16 -0.40
C LEU A 304 13.20 -16.60 -0.19
N PRO A 305 13.39 -15.48 0.56
CA PRO A 305 14.73 -14.91 0.75
C PRO A 305 15.63 -15.68 1.70
N LEU A 306 15.14 -16.76 2.35
CA LEU A 306 15.96 -17.52 3.28
C LEU A 306 17.11 -18.22 2.53
N ASP A 307 18.35 -17.85 2.89
CA ASP A 307 19.54 -18.55 2.43
C ASP A 307 19.71 -19.83 3.24
N GLN A 308 19.47 -20.96 2.58
CA GLN A 308 19.45 -22.25 3.23
C GLN A 308 20.87 -22.81 3.34
N GLN A 309 21.38 -22.90 4.57
CA GLN A 309 22.68 -23.49 4.84
C GLN A 309 22.66 -25.01 4.60
N LEU A 310 23.65 -25.48 3.84
CA LEU A 310 23.83 -26.89 3.55
C LEU A 310 24.26 -27.68 4.80
N GLN A 311 24.21 -29.02 4.71
CA GLN A 311 24.62 -29.92 5.79
C GLN A 311 26.08 -29.66 6.21
N ASN A 312 26.27 -29.38 7.49
CA ASN A 312 27.56 -29.03 8.06
C ASN A 312 27.59 -29.37 9.56
N PRO A 313 28.48 -30.28 10.02
CA PRO A 313 28.50 -30.77 11.38
C PRO A 313 28.79 -29.70 12.46
N PHE A 314 29.42 -28.59 12.08
CA PHE A 314 29.73 -27.49 13.00
C PHE A 314 28.72 -26.32 12.96
N TYR A 315 27.57 -26.54 12.29
CA TYR A 315 26.51 -25.55 12.17
C TYR A 315 25.22 -26.05 12.80
N ALA A 316 24.49 -25.15 13.46
CA ALA A 316 23.13 -25.39 13.89
C ALA A 316 22.30 -24.09 13.70
N CYS A 317 21.04 -24.26 13.45
CA CYS A 317 20.08 -23.15 13.34
C CYS A 317 18.90 -23.38 14.27
N LEU A 318 18.62 -22.44 15.15
CA LEU A 318 17.44 -22.43 16.01
C LEU A 318 16.45 -21.41 15.43
N LEU A 319 15.25 -21.88 15.18
CA LEU A 319 14.12 -21.06 14.77
C LEU A 319 13.15 -20.97 15.94
N TYR A 320 12.86 -19.76 16.40
CA TYR A 320 11.83 -19.56 17.41
C TYR A 320 10.80 -18.52 16.97
N THR A 321 9.61 -18.61 17.52
CA THR A 321 8.51 -17.68 17.24
C THR A 321 8.10 -16.97 18.52
N SER A 322 7.94 -15.64 18.42
CA SER A 322 7.36 -14.84 19.48
C SER A 322 5.81 -14.90 19.43
N PRO A 323 5.12 -14.90 20.59
CA PRO A 323 3.65 -14.92 20.64
C PRO A 323 3.00 -13.64 20.10
N SER A 324 3.74 -12.56 19.99
CA SER A 324 3.26 -11.29 19.43
C SER A 324 4.41 -10.57 18.74
N PRO A 325 4.21 -10.02 17.51
CA PRO A 325 5.16 -9.07 16.98
C PRO A 325 5.20 -7.87 17.95
N ARG A 326 6.39 -7.56 18.46
CA ARG A 326 6.55 -6.33 19.24
C ARG A 326 6.46 -5.15 18.28
N ASP A 327 5.56 -4.22 18.59
CA ASP A 327 5.45 -2.90 17.96
C ASP A 327 6.76 -2.10 18.09
#